data_237b17d6f804a8c80342a648d8854ebf
#
_entry.id   237b17d6f804a8c80342a648d8854ebf
#
_cell.length_a   1.000
_cell.length_b   1.000
_cell.length_c   1.000
_cell.angle_alpha   90.00
_cell.angle_beta   90.00
_cell.angle_gamma   90.00
#
_symmetry.space_group_name_H-M   'P 1'
#
loop_
_entity.id
_entity.type
_entity.pdbx_description
1 polymer ?
#
loop_
_entity_poly.entity_id
_entity_poly.type
_entity_poly.pdbx_seq_one_letter_code
_entity_poly.pdbx_strand_id
1 'polypeptide(L)'
;IDEGLVGSEMCIRDRIRNQADKYKKKVIVFAEDVAASGGYLIACSGDEIYANPSSIIGSIGVIYSSFGFKDLIQKIGVQRRVYTAGKNKSTLDPFLDEKEEDIKRLKNIQLELHQEFIDVVEESRKTKLKKDIGVELFSGEFWSGKKSKDLGLIDGLGNSEQILREKFGENVEVKIFEKSKGWLAKKIIFFRKSSR
;
A
#
# COMPACT_ATOMS: atom_id res chain seq x y z
N ILE A 1 -13.07 -3.94 5.88
CA ILE A 1 -11.61 -3.72 5.85
C ILE A 1 -11.13 -4.46 4.63
N ASP A 2 -10.89 -3.69 3.58
CA ASP A 2 -10.26 -4.23 2.39
C ASP A 2 -8.75 -4.30 2.72
N GLU A 3 -8.36 -5.35 3.40
CA GLU A 3 -6.96 -5.68 3.59
C GLU A 3 -6.46 -6.15 2.23
N GLY A 4 -5.95 -5.19 1.43
CA GLY A 4 -5.29 -5.50 0.18
C GLY A 4 -4.20 -6.53 0.45
N LEU A 5 -4.31 -7.69 -0.15
CA LEU A 5 -3.25 -8.67 -0.13
C LEU A 5 -2.08 -8.09 -0.93
N VAL A 6 -0.86 -8.18 -0.42
CA VAL A 6 0.38 -7.71 -1.10
C VAL A 6 0.39 -8.12 -2.59
N GLY A 7 -0.19 -9.26 -2.94
CA GLY A 7 -0.33 -9.72 -4.31
C GLY A 7 -1.24 -8.86 -5.20
N SER A 8 -2.27 -8.19 -4.67
CA SER A 8 -3.12 -7.29 -5.47
C SER A 8 -2.42 -5.98 -5.80
N GLU A 9 -1.69 -5.40 -4.85
CA GLU A 9 -0.90 -4.19 -5.05
C GLU A 9 0.26 -4.43 -6.00
N MET A 10 0.92 -5.59 -5.92
CA MET A 10 1.95 -6.00 -6.89
C MET A 10 1.38 -6.07 -8.31
N CYS A 11 0.22 -6.70 -8.49
CA CYS A 11 -0.46 -6.75 -9.79
C CYS A 11 -0.82 -5.35 -10.32
N ILE A 12 -1.26 -4.44 -9.46
CA ILE A 12 -1.55 -3.05 -9.84
C ILE A 12 -0.27 -2.34 -10.26
N ARG A 13 0.78 -2.42 -9.45
CA ARG A 13 2.11 -1.85 -9.75
C ARG A 13 2.64 -2.35 -11.10
N ASP A 14 2.63 -3.65 -11.32
CA ASP A 14 3.13 -4.26 -12.54
C ASP A 14 2.30 -3.88 -13.77
N ARG A 15 0.98 -3.79 -13.61
CA ARG A 15 0.10 -3.32 -14.68
C ARG A 15 0.42 -1.88 -15.08
N ILE A 16 0.63 -0.98 -14.11
CA ILE A 16 1.02 0.41 -14.38
C ILE A 16 2.36 0.42 -15.12
N ARG A 17 3.34 -0.32 -14.63
CA ARG A 17 4.69 -0.37 -15.23
C ARG A 17 4.65 -0.92 -16.64
N ASN A 18 3.98 -2.05 -16.86
CA ASN A 18 3.83 -2.68 -18.18
C ASN A 18 3.15 -1.74 -19.19
N GLN A 19 2.13 -0.97 -18.78
CA GLN A 19 1.49 -0.01 -19.67
C GLN A 19 2.41 1.17 -19.96
N ALA A 20 3.12 1.69 -18.96
CA ALA A 20 4.07 2.77 -19.13
C ALA A 20 5.17 2.39 -20.12
N ASP A 21 5.75 1.22 -19.97
CA ASP A 21 6.82 0.71 -20.83
C ASP A 21 6.32 0.45 -22.26
N LYS A 22 5.16 -0.20 -22.40
CA LYS A 22 4.53 -0.45 -23.71
C LYS A 22 4.31 0.83 -24.51
N TYR A 23 3.84 1.89 -23.86
CA TYR A 23 3.55 3.15 -24.51
C TYR A 23 4.66 4.19 -24.38
N LYS A 24 5.82 3.81 -23.81
CA LYS A 24 6.97 4.69 -23.56
C LYS A 24 6.55 5.99 -22.84
N LYS A 25 5.73 5.84 -21.81
CA LYS A 25 5.24 6.95 -21.00
C LYS A 25 5.92 6.97 -19.64
N LYS A 26 6.28 8.18 -19.20
CA LYS A 26 6.79 8.41 -17.86
C LYS A 26 5.64 8.39 -16.86
N VAL A 27 5.87 7.75 -15.72
CA VAL A 27 4.94 7.72 -14.59
C VAL A 27 5.50 8.60 -13.48
N ILE A 28 4.73 9.61 -13.09
CA ILE A 28 5.04 10.47 -11.94
C ILE A 28 3.97 10.22 -10.89
N VAL A 29 4.39 9.83 -9.70
CA VAL A 29 3.49 9.54 -8.58
C VAL A 29 3.49 10.69 -7.60
N PHE A 30 2.30 11.07 -7.13
CA PHE A 30 2.09 12.06 -6.09
C PHE A 30 1.37 11.44 -4.90
N ALA A 31 2.06 11.36 -3.76
CA ALA A 31 1.49 10.94 -2.49
C ALA A 31 0.98 12.20 -1.74
N GLU A 32 -0.31 12.47 -1.81
CA GLU A 32 -0.89 13.67 -1.20
C GLU A 32 -0.95 13.53 0.33
N ASP A 33 -1.62 12.48 0.83
CA ASP A 33 -1.76 12.23 2.26
C ASP A 33 -0.94 11.02 2.72
N VAL A 34 -1.22 9.84 2.19
CA VAL A 34 -0.61 8.59 2.61
C VAL A 34 -0.25 7.72 1.41
N ALA A 35 1.01 7.32 1.33
CA ALA A 35 1.47 6.22 0.49
C ALA A 35 2.33 5.28 1.35
N ALA A 36 1.67 4.44 2.14
CA ALA A 36 2.29 3.52 3.08
C ALA A 36 1.88 2.08 2.75
N SER A 37 2.71 1.09 3.11
CA SER A 37 2.46 -0.33 2.86
C SER A 37 2.13 -0.59 1.37
N GLY A 38 1.02 -1.22 1.05
CA GLY A 38 0.56 -1.44 -0.33
C GLY A 38 0.48 -0.17 -1.18
N GLY A 39 0.14 0.98 -0.59
CA GLY A 39 0.16 2.28 -1.26
C GLY A 39 1.55 2.68 -1.72
N TYR A 40 2.58 2.40 -0.91
CA TYR A 40 3.97 2.65 -1.30
C TYR A 40 4.47 1.63 -2.33
N LEU A 41 4.04 0.38 -2.22
CA LEU A 41 4.32 -0.65 -3.22
C LEU A 41 3.80 -0.22 -4.61
N ILE A 42 2.58 0.32 -4.68
CA ILE A 42 2.02 0.88 -5.92
C ILE A 42 2.83 2.12 -6.37
N ALA A 43 3.20 3.01 -5.44
CA ALA A 43 4.00 4.19 -5.75
C ALA A 43 5.35 3.84 -6.39
N CYS A 44 5.92 2.68 -6.05
CA CYS A 44 7.13 2.15 -6.68
C CYS A 44 6.98 1.80 -8.18
N SER A 45 5.78 1.91 -8.75
CA SER A 45 5.61 1.89 -10.22
C SER A 45 6.10 3.17 -10.90
N GLY A 46 6.31 4.25 -10.14
CA GLY A 46 6.72 5.55 -10.66
C GLY A 46 8.18 5.62 -11.05
N ASP A 47 8.48 6.35 -12.12
CA ASP A 47 9.84 6.80 -12.46
C ASP A 47 10.30 7.88 -11.47
N GLU A 48 9.32 8.66 -10.97
CA GLU A 48 9.51 9.65 -9.92
C GLU A 48 8.35 9.61 -8.94
N ILE A 49 8.64 9.83 -7.66
CA ILE A 49 7.68 9.85 -6.56
C ILE A 49 7.82 11.18 -5.80
N TYR A 50 6.74 11.92 -5.68
CA TYR A 50 6.66 13.17 -4.94
C TYR A 50 5.64 13.08 -3.81
N ALA A 51 5.86 13.83 -2.75
CA ALA A 51 4.93 13.88 -1.61
C ALA A 51 4.88 15.29 -1.00
N ASN A 52 3.84 15.59 -0.25
CA ASN A 52 3.84 16.75 0.62
C ASN A 52 4.77 16.53 1.83
N PRO A 53 5.33 17.57 2.44
CA PRO A 53 6.20 17.42 3.61
C PRO A 53 5.59 16.62 4.76
N SER A 54 4.26 16.67 4.91
CA SER A 54 3.49 16.00 5.96
C SER A 54 2.88 14.66 5.53
N SER A 55 3.03 14.23 4.28
CA SER A 55 2.54 12.92 3.83
C SER A 55 3.22 11.79 4.58
N ILE A 56 2.51 10.69 4.76
CA ILE A 56 3.03 9.49 5.41
C ILE A 56 3.48 8.49 4.34
N ILE A 57 4.76 8.11 4.41
CA ILE A 57 5.42 7.26 3.41
C ILE A 57 6.13 6.10 4.12
N GLY A 58 6.21 4.94 3.48
CA GLY A 58 6.95 3.79 3.99
C GLY A 58 6.04 2.66 4.44
N SER A 59 6.16 2.23 5.70
CA SER A 59 5.47 1.04 6.22
C SER A 59 5.77 -0.18 5.33
N ILE A 60 7.08 -0.37 5.03
CA ILE A 60 7.56 -1.48 4.21
C ILE A 60 7.66 -2.71 5.09
N GLY A 61 6.55 -3.44 5.17
CA GLY A 61 6.40 -4.60 6.03
C GLY A 61 5.12 -5.35 5.75
N VAL A 62 4.99 -6.53 6.35
CA VAL A 62 3.81 -7.41 6.23
C VAL A 62 3.30 -7.74 7.61
N ILE A 63 2.03 -7.53 7.84
CA ILE A 63 1.36 -7.86 9.11
C ILE A 63 0.23 -8.85 8.85
N TYR A 64 0.03 -9.76 9.79
CA TYR A 64 -1.20 -10.51 9.98
C TYR A 64 -1.66 -10.29 11.41
N SER A 65 -2.90 -9.88 11.59
CA SER A 65 -3.51 -9.71 12.90
C SER A 65 -4.86 -10.43 12.96
N SER A 66 -5.15 -11.09 14.07
CA SER A 66 -6.40 -11.79 14.30
C SER A 66 -6.78 -11.72 15.78
N PHE A 67 -7.99 -12.15 16.09
CA PHE A 67 -8.47 -12.29 17.46
C PHE A 67 -8.74 -13.77 17.77
N GLY A 68 -8.41 -14.23 18.98
CA GLY A 68 -8.78 -15.53 19.49
C GLY A 68 -10.12 -15.47 20.25
N PHE A 69 -11.11 -16.25 19.83
CA PHE A 69 -12.45 -16.27 20.43
C PHE A 69 -12.80 -17.61 21.08
N LYS A 70 -11.85 -18.55 21.18
CA LYS A 70 -12.10 -19.89 21.71
C LYS A 70 -12.76 -19.85 23.09
N ASP A 71 -12.16 -19.13 24.05
CA ASP A 71 -12.67 -19.05 25.43
C ASP A 71 -13.98 -18.29 25.50
N LEU A 72 -14.19 -17.32 24.63
CA LEU A 72 -15.44 -16.56 24.56
C LEU A 72 -16.62 -17.45 24.18
N ILE A 73 -16.50 -18.22 23.09
CA ILE A 73 -17.58 -19.09 22.63
C ILE A 73 -17.90 -20.20 23.64
N GLN A 74 -16.89 -20.69 24.37
CA GLN A 74 -17.09 -21.66 25.45
C GLN A 74 -17.93 -21.08 26.61
N LYS A 75 -17.64 -19.84 27.03
CA LYS A 75 -18.35 -19.14 28.10
C LYS A 75 -19.82 -18.90 27.78
N ILE A 76 -20.16 -18.71 26.52
CA ILE A 76 -21.55 -18.48 26.07
C ILE A 76 -22.25 -19.77 25.58
N GLY A 77 -21.62 -20.94 25.76
CA GLY A 77 -22.18 -22.23 25.39
C GLY A 77 -22.29 -22.52 23.90
N VAL A 78 -21.48 -21.82 23.06
CA VAL A 78 -21.45 -22.02 21.61
C VAL A 78 -20.37 -23.05 21.25
N GLN A 79 -20.74 -24.01 20.38
CA GLN A 79 -19.82 -25.01 19.84
C GLN A 79 -19.42 -24.67 18.42
N ARG A 80 -18.10 -24.58 18.16
CA ARG A 80 -17.55 -24.47 16.82
C ARG A 80 -17.50 -25.87 16.18
N ARG A 81 -18.14 -26.04 15.03
CA ARG A 81 -18.09 -27.28 14.24
C ARG A 81 -17.44 -27.00 12.89
N VAL A 82 -16.32 -27.68 12.61
CA VAL A 82 -15.53 -27.47 11.39
C VAL A 82 -15.40 -28.78 10.65
N TYR A 83 -15.83 -28.79 9.41
CA TYR A 83 -15.70 -29.92 8.48
C TYR A 83 -14.85 -29.48 7.30
N THR A 84 -13.67 -30.08 7.11
CA THR A 84 -12.75 -29.65 6.06
C THR A 84 -12.36 -30.83 5.18
N ALA A 85 -12.17 -30.56 3.89
CA ALA A 85 -11.44 -31.42 2.99
C ALA A 85 -10.06 -30.77 2.76
N GLY A 86 -9.00 -31.47 3.21
CA GLY A 86 -7.62 -30.95 3.23
C GLY A 86 -7.15 -30.67 4.66
N LYS A 87 -6.02 -31.31 5.04
CA LYS A 87 -5.45 -31.31 6.40
C LYS A 87 -5.25 -29.93 7.02
N ASN A 88 -4.90 -28.95 6.20
CA ASN A 88 -4.51 -27.61 6.66
C ASN A 88 -5.55 -26.52 6.30
N LYS A 89 -6.81 -26.92 6.02
CA LYS A 89 -7.82 -25.95 5.53
C LYS A 89 -8.38 -25.03 6.61
N SER A 90 -8.23 -25.41 7.89
CA SER A 90 -8.65 -24.60 9.06
C SER A 90 -7.46 -23.94 9.77
N THR A 91 -6.41 -23.62 9.04
CA THR A 91 -5.24 -22.91 9.59
C THR A 91 -5.67 -21.59 10.21
N LEU A 92 -5.21 -21.33 11.45
CA LEU A 92 -5.45 -20.08 12.20
C LEU A 92 -6.94 -19.75 12.39
N ASP A 93 -7.80 -20.78 12.58
CA ASP A 93 -9.21 -20.56 12.94
C ASP A 93 -9.29 -19.85 14.29
N PRO A 94 -9.90 -18.65 14.37
CA PRO A 94 -9.91 -17.83 15.58
C PRO A 94 -10.74 -18.44 16.74
N PHE A 95 -11.45 -19.52 16.49
CA PHE A 95 -12.25 -20.23 17.49
C PHE A 95 -11.61 -21.54 17.96
N LEU A 96 -10.40 -21.83 17.54
CA LEU A 96 -9.61 -22.99 17.93
C LEU A 96 -8.28 -22.56 18.53
N ASP A 97 -7.57 -23.51 19.14
CA ASP A 97 -6.18 -23.27 19.59
C ASP A 97 -5.27 -23.07 18.39
N GLU A 98 -4.37 -22.12 18.51
CA GLU A 98 -3.32 -21.94 17.53
C GLU A 98 -2.34 -23.12 17.57
N LYS A 99 -1.92 -23.58 16.40
CA LYS A 99 -0.93 -24.64 16.24
C LYS A 99 0.40 -24.02 15.86
N GLU A 100 1.47 -24.43 16.51
CA GLU A 100 2.82 -23.91 16.21
C GLU A 100 3.22 -24.09 14.74
N GLU A 101 2.79 -25.21 14.11
CA GLU A 101 3.02 -25.44 12.68
C GLU A 101 2.32 -24.39 11.79
N ASP A 102 1.13 -23.94 12.17
CA ASP A 102 0.36 -22.96 11.41
C ASP A 102 0.99 -21.57 11.56
N ILE A 103 1.43 -21.22 12.78
CA ILE A 103 2.18 -19.99 13.05
C ILE A 103 3.48 -19.98 12.25
N LYS A 104 4.21 -21.09 12.21
CA LYS A 104 5.46 -21.20 11.45
C LYS A 104 5.22 -21.02 9.95
N ARG A 105 4.16 -21.64 9.40
CA ARG A 105 3.79 -21.43 7.98
C ARG A 105 3.45 -19.99 7.68
N LEU A 106 2.65 -19.35 8.54
CA LEU A 106 2.29 -17.94 8.40
C LEU A 106 3.54 -17.06 8.39
N LYS A 107 4.43 -17.24 9.37
CA LYS A 107 5.69 -16.48 9.44
C LYS A 107 6.55 -16.64 8.19
N ASN A 108 6.64 -17.84 7.65
CA ASN A 108 7.40 -18.09 6.41
C ASN A 108 6.78 -17.31 5.23
N ILE A 109 5.46 -17.37 5.06
CA ILE A 109 4.76 -16.60 4.01
C ILE A 109 4.96 -15.10 4.20
N GLN A 110 4.88 -14.60 5.45
CA GLN A 110 5.12 -13.18 5.73
C GLN A 110 6.55 -12.76 5.36
N LEU A 111 7.56 -13.58 5.65
CA LEU A 111 8.94 -13.31 5.27
C LEU A 111 9.14 -13.30 3.75
N GLU A 112 8.54 -14.25 3.02
CA GLU A 112 8.58 -14.29 1.57
C GLU A 112 7.95 -13.03 0.96
N LEU A 113 6.73 -12.67 1.39
CA LEU A 113 6.04 -11.47 0.90
C LEU A 113 6.77 -10.18 1.28
N HIS A 114 7.40 -10.14 2.45
CA HIS A 114 8.20 -8.99 2.88
C HIS A 114 9.45 -8.84 2.01
N GLN A 115 10.13 -9.95 1.69
CA GLN A 115 11.29 -9.92 0.80
C GLN A 115 10.91 -9.43 -0.60
N GLU A 116 9.81 -9.92 -1.17
CA GLU A 116 9.30 -9.44 -2.46
C GLU A 116 9.02 -7.92 -2.43
N PHE A 117 8.47 -7.41 -1.32
CA PHE A 117 8.25 -5.96 -1.18
C PHE A 117 9.58 -5.20 -1.12
N ILE A 118 10.57 -5.69 -0.37
CA ILE A 118 11.92 -5.12 -0.30
C ILE A 118 12.54 -5.06 -1.69
N ASP A 119 12.49 -6.16 -2.44
CA ASP A 119 13.07 -6.27 -3.78
C ASP A 119 12.45 -5.25 -4.74
N VAL A 120 11.13 -5.07 -4.70
CA VAL A 120 10.42 -4.04 -5.48
C VAL A 120 10.90 -2.62 -5.13
N VAL A 121 11.04 -2.33 -3.83
CA VAL A 121 11.51 -1.01 -3.39
C VAL A 121 12.96 -0.78 -3.81
N GLU A 122 13.83 -1.76 -3.61
CA GLU A 122 15.23 -1.68 -4.01
C GLU A 122 15.38 -1.53 -5.53
N GLU A 123 14.58 -2.25 -6.32
CA GLU A 123 14.55 -2.11 -7.78
C GLU A 123 14.07 -0.71 -8.21
N SER A 124 13.00 -0.22 -7.61
CA SER A 124 12.42 1.08 -7.94
C SER A 124 13.32 2.25 -7.53
N ARG A 125 13.89 2.16 -6.34
CA ARG A 125 14.67 3.28 -5.75
C ARG A 125 16.16 3.18 -6.03
N LYS A 126 16.72 1.99 -6.32
CA LYS A 126 18.13 1.75 -6.71
C LYS A 126 19.13 2.53 -5.83
N THR A 127 19.93 3.37 -6.47
CA THR A 127 20.96 4.20 -5.81
C THR A 127 20.41 5.38 -5.02
N LYS A 128 19.09 5.63 -5.06
CA LYS A 128 18.45 6.74 -4.32
C LYS A 128 18.30 6.40 -2.83
N LEU A 129 18.17 5.12 -2.48
CA LEU A 129 18.05 4.68 -1.08
C LEU A 129 19.32 4.97 -0.29
N LYS A 130 19.16 5.53 0.87
CA LYS A 130 20.24 5.79 1.82
C LYS A 130 20.27 4.71 2.88
N LYS A 131 21.16 3.71 2.72
CA LYS A 131 21.22 2.53 3.59
C LYS A 131 21.99 2.76 4.90
N ASP A 132 22.92 3.74 4.97
CA ASP A 132 23.86 3.91 6.07
C ASP A 132 23.53 5.06 7.04
N ILE A 133 22.26 5.35 7.25
CA ILE A 133 21.82 6.50 8.05
C ILE A 133 21.26 6.14 9.43
N GLY A 134 21.54 4.93 9.92
CA GLY A 134 21.08 4.46 11.23
C GLY A 134 19.57 4.26 11.34
N VAL A 135 18.87 4.10 10.22
CA VAL A 135 17.43 3.81 10.14
C VAL A 135 17.23 2.51 9.38
N GLU A 136 16.46 1.60 9.94
CA GLU A 136 16.09 0.35 9.29
C GLU A 136 14.88 0.57 8.38
N LEU A 137 15.15 0.74 7.07
CA LEU A 137 14.13 1.10 6.08
C LEU A 137 13.01 0.06 5.90
N PHE A 138 13.31 -1.19 6.21
CA PHE A 138 12.43 -2.33 5.96
C PHE A 138 11.85 -2.96 7.22
N SER A 139 11.80 -2.20 8.32
CA SER A 139 11.25 -2.66 9.61
C SER A 139 9.72 -2.54 9.72
N GLY A 140 9.07 -1.96 8.71
CA GLY A 140 7.65 -1.63 8.75
C GLY A 140 7.36 -0.23 9.32
N GLU A 141 8.38 0.57 9.62
CA GLU A 141 8.21 1.97 10.03
C GLU A 141 7.73 2.86 8.88
N PHE A 142 7.14 3.98 9.23
CA PHE A 142 6.70 5.01 8.30
C PHE A 142 7.25 6.38 8.71
N TRP A 143 7.40 7.25 7.73
CA TRP A 143 8.03 8.56 7.91
C TRP A 143 7.21 9.66 7.25
N SER A 144 7.45 10.90 7.70
CA SER A 144 6.93 12.08 7.00
C SER A 144 7.55 12.19 5.60
N GLY A 145 6.87 12.85 4.67
CA GLY A 145 7.41 13.11 3.34
C GLY A 145 8.79 13.78 3.37
N LYS A 146 9.01 14.71 4.31
CA LYS A 146 10.31 15.35 4.51
C LYS A 146 11.39 14.32 4.82
N LYS A 147 11.18 13.46 5.83
CA LYS A 147 12.14 12.43 6.22
C LYS A 147 12.31 11.39 5.11
N SER A 148 11.24 11.03 4.42
CA SER A 148 11.26 10.05 3.32
C SER A 148 12.10 10.51 2.12
N LYS A 149 12.16 11.83 1.87
CA LYS A 149 13.07 12.40 0.89
C LYS A 149 14.54 12.20 1.32
N ASP A 150 14.83 12.46 2.59
CA ASP A 150 16.19 12.28 3.12
C ASP A 150 16.62 10.80 3.08
N LEU A 151 15.67 9.87 3.26
CA LEU A 151 15.87 8.43 3.19
C LEU A 151 16.00 7.90 1.74
N GLY A 152 15.62 8.70 0.74
CA GLY A 152 15.61 8.32 -0.67
C GLY A 152 14.37 7.51 -1.09
N LEU A 153 13.35 7.45 -0.24
CA LEU A 153 12.08 6.77 -0.55
C LEU A 153 11.23 7.55 -1.57
N ILE A 154 11.42 8.87 -1.65
CA ILE A 154 10.80 9.74 -2.66
C ILE A 154 11.84 10.63 -3.32
N ASP A 155 11.49 11.23 -4.46
CA ASP A 155 12.39 12.07 -5.26
C ASP A 155 12.34 13.54 -4.86
N GLY A 156 11.18 14.01 -4.37
CA GLY A 156 11.02 15.41 -4.03
C GLY A 156 9.79 15.71 -3.20
N LEU A 157 9.72 16.95 -2.75
CA LEU A 157 8.57 17.49 -2.04
C LEU A 157 7.83 18.47 -2.94
N GLY A 158 6.50 18.40 -2.94
CA GLY A 158 5.62 19.29 -3.70
C GLY A 158 4.29 18.64 -4.00
N ASN A 159 3.33 19.45 -4.41
CA ASN A 159 2.04 18.99 -4.90
C ASN A 159 2.07 18.75 -6.42
N SER A 160 1.06 18.05 -6.94
CA SER A 160 1.00 17.69 -8.35
C SER A 160 0.98 18.92 -9.28
N GLU A 161 0.24 19.96 -8.93
CA GLU A 161 0.13 21.17 -9.75
C GLU A 161 1.46 21.89 -9.90
N GLN A 162 2.14 22.14 -8.77
CA GLN A 162 3.44 22.80 -8.76
C GLN A 162 4.49 22.02 -9.55
N ILE A 163 4.65 20.73 -9.25
CA ILE A 163 5.67 19.88 -9.88
C ILE A 163 5.42 19.72 -11.38
N LEU A 164 4.16 19.58 -11.81
CA LEU A 164 3.84 19.47 -13.23
C LEU A 164 4.13 20.77 -13.98
N ARG A 165 3.84 21.94 -13.40
CA ARG A 165 4.21 23.23 -13.99
C ARG A 165 5.72 23.41 -14.07
N GLU A 166 6.46 23.10 -13.02
CA GLU A 166 7.93 23.17 -13.02
C GLU A 166 8.57 22.27 -14.10
N LYS A 167 8.01 21.08 -14.33
CA LYS A 167 8.56 20.10 -15.28
C LYS A 167 8.15 20.32 -16.73
N PHE A 168 6.92 20.75 -16.95
CA PHE A 168 6.31 20.79 -18.29
C PHE A 168 5.91 22.20 -18.75
N GLY A 169 6.15 23.20 -17.90
CA GLY A 169 5.82 24.60 -18.18
C GLY A 169 4.47 25.03 -17.61
N GLU A 170 4.28 26.35 -17.49
CA GLU A 170 3.09 26.97 -16.87
C GLU A 170 1.78 26.61 -17.59
N ASN A 171 1.83 26.33 -18.87
CA ASN A 171 0.64 26.01 -19.69
C ASN A 171 0.40 24.52 -19.82
N VAL A 172 0.90 23.68 -18.90
CA VAL A 172 0.66 22.24 -18.94
C VAL A 172 -0.82 21.93 -18.79
N GLU A 173 -1.37 21.19 -19.73
CA GLU A 173 -2.75 20.71 -19.69
C GLU A 173 -2.83 19.38 -18.94
N VAL A 174 -3.63 19.33 -17.88
CA VAL A 174 -3.85 18.12 -17.08
C VAL A 174 -5.24 17.56 -17.38
N LYS A 175 -5.30 16.38 -17.98
CA LYS A 175 -6.54 15.65 -18.17
C LYS A 175 -6.78 14.70 -17.01
N ILE A 176 -7.81 14.95 -16.22
CA ILE A 176 -8.17 14.14 -15.06
C ILE A 176 -9.05 12.97 -15.50
N PHE A 177 -8.63 11.76 -15.12
CA PHE A 177 -9.38 10.53 -15.31
C PHE A 177 -9.83 10.03 -13.94
N GLU A 178 -11.07 10.31 -13.56
CA GLU A 178 -11.66 9.81 -12.33
C GLU A 178 -12.63 8.67 -12.62
N LYS A 179 -12.70 7.71 -11.69
CA LYS A 179 -13.78 6.73 -11.70
C LYS A 179 -15.11 7.48 -11.57
N SER A 180 -16.02 7.33 -12.53
CA SER A 180 -17.32 7.99 -12.45
C SER A 180 -17.98 7.61 -11.12
N LYS A 181 -18.17 8.60 -10.25
CA LYS A 181 -18.97 8.40 -9.03
C LYS A 181 -20.35 7.93 -9.48
N GLY A 182 -20.82 6.83 -8.90
CA GLY A 182 -22.10 6.25 -9.25
C GLY A 182 -23.22 7.31 -9.21
N TRP A 183 -24.30 7.07 -9.94
CA TRP A 183 -25.44 7.99 -10.12
C TRP A 183 -25.94 8.66 -8.81
N LEU A 184 -25.92 7.95 -7.68
CA LEU A 184 -26.29 8.48 -6.35
C LEU A 184 -25.33 9.58 -5.85
N ALA A 185 -24.04 9.48 -6.10
CA ALA A 185 -23.06 10.48 -5.67
C ALA A 185 -23.14 11.77 -6.51
N LYS A 186 -23.57 11.69 -7.78
CA LYS A 186 -23.83 12.86 -8.62
C LYS A 186 -25.01 13.69 -8.09
N LYS A 187 -26.04 13.06 -7.52
CA LYS A 187 -27.20 13.77 -6.96
C LYS A 187 -26.87 14.54 -5.69
N ILE A 188 -26.00 14.02 -4.83
CA ILE A 188 -25.60 14.67 -3.58
C ILE A 188 -24.76 15.94 -3.83
N ILE A 189 -23.93 15.94 -4.87
CA ILE A 189 -23.11 17.12 -5.23
C ILE A 189 -23.95 18.24 -5.83
N PHE A 190 -25.04 17.93 -6.49
CA PHE A 190 -25.93 18.96 -7.09
C PHE A 190 -26.68 19.78 -6.01
N PHE A 191 -26.99 19.19 -4.86
CA PHE A 191 -27.63 19.90 -3.74
C PHE A 191 -26.68 20.82 -2.97
N ARG A 192 -25.36 20.66 -3.08
CA ARG A 192 -24.36 21.47 -2.35
C ARG A 192 -23.99 22.76 -3.09
N LYS A 193 -24.44 22.96 -4.32
CA LYS A 193 -24.14 24.14 -5.15
C LYS A 193 -25.24 25.18 -5.19
N SER A 194 -26.35 24.97 -4.47
CA SER A 194 -27.52 25.88 -4.49
C SER A 194 -27.80 26.53 -3.13
N SER A 195 -26.77 26.94 -2.41
CA SER A 195 -26.95 27.86 -1.26
C SER A 195 -25.90 28.96 -1.34
N ARG A 196 -26.28 29.97 -2.05
CA ARG A 196 -25.94 31.37 -1.80
C ARG A 196 -27.21 32.14 -1.60
#